data_4694e4a819ec3bd31bf2305bcc414d5f
#
_entry.id   4694e4a819ec3bd31bf2305bcc414d5f
#
_cell.length_a   1.000
_cell.length_b   1.000
_cell.length_c   1.000
_cell.angle_alpha   90.00
_cell.angle_beta   90.00
_cell.angle_gamma   90.00
#
_symmetry.space_group_name_H-M   'P 1'
#
loop_
_entity.id
_entity.type
_entity.pdbx_description
1 polymer ?
#
loop_
_entity_poly.entity_id
_entity_poly.type
_entity_poly.pdbx_seq_one_letter_code
_entity_poly.pdbx_strand_id
1 'polypeptide(L)'
;TRVIVKEKVPKGHITIRKVDETGKALQNGKFQITALEDIRSASGNILLRAGTVADTIVTGGNGTAISKDIYLGKYKVSEVRPPAGYAISRQVFEANLSKTEPEKAILVRNQKMHLYIKKVTETEEAGGNRPPIEGVKFRLWESSANADSAGTTYTTNKNGLIKLEGLSPATYCIQETAVPAGYVLDNTV
;
A
#
# COMPACT_ATOMS: atom_id res chain seq x y z
N THR A 1 58.73 7.45 -9.02
CA THR A 1 57.38 7.88 -9.32
C THR A 1 56.41 6.78 -8.86
N ARG A 2 55.45 7.09 -8.00
CA ARG A 2 54.46 6.14 -7.52
C ARG A 2 53.15 6.35 -8.29
N VAL A 3 52.66 5.35 -9.00
CA VAL A 3 51.35 5.36 -9.64
C VAL A 3 50.38 4.69 -8.73
N ILE A 4 49.29 5.37 -8.38
CA ILE A 4 48.18 4.82 -7.57
C ILE A 4 47.03 4.54 -8.55
N VAL A 5 46.70 3.28 -8.74
CA VAL A 5 45.51 2.84 -9.46
C VAL A 5 44.41 2.55 -8.48
N LYS A 6 43.23 3.14 -8.63
CA LYS A 6 42.07 2.89 -7.79
C LYS A 6 41.08 2.01 -8.55
N GLU A 7 40.86 0.82 -8.02
CA GLU A 7 39.81 -0.06 -8.54
C GLU A 7 38.43 0.41 -8.06
N LYS A 8 37.45 0.40 -8.99
CA LYS A 8 36.06 0.69 -8.65
C LYS A 8 35.39 -0.55 -8.08
N VAL A 9 34.68 -0.37 -6.95
CA VAL A 9 33.84 -1.44 -6.42
C VAL A 9 32.63 -1.61 -7.34
N PRO A 10 32.35 -2.84 -7.82
CA PRO A 10 31.21 -3.10 -8.70
C PRO A 10 29.89 -2.80 -7.98
N LYS A 11 28.95 -2.25 -8.76
CA LYS A 11 27.61 -1.86 -8.30
C LYS A 11 26.57 -2.35 -9.28
N GLY A 12 25.34 -2.31 -8.85
CA GLY A 12 24.17 -2.63 -9.63
C GLY A 12 22.95 -1.86 -9.13
N HIS A 13 21.79 -2.13 -9.70
CA HIS A 13 20.56 -1.45 -9.32
C HIS A 13 19.35 -2.40 -9.26
N ILE A 14 18.31 -1.96 -8.55
CA ILE A 14 17.03 -2.66 -8.42
C ILE A 14 15.96 -1.79 -9.05
N THR A 15 15.18 -2.38 -9.94
CA THR A 15 14.03 -1.76 -10.59
C THR A 15 12.74 -2.32 -9.99
N ILE A 16 11.85 -1.46 -9.54
CA ILE A 16 10.49 -1.81 -9.11
C ILE A 16 9.52 -1.46 -10.23
N ARG A 17 8.62 -2.39 -10.54
CA ARG A 17 7.42 -2.13 -11.32
C ARG A 17 6.21 -2.29 -10.41
N LYS A 18 5.50 -1.20 -10.16
CA LYS A 18 4.32 -1.14 -9.30
C LYS A 18 3.04 -1.11 -10.13
N VAL A 19 2.13 -2.05 -9.86
CA VAL A 19 0.85 -2.14 -10.54
C VAL A 19 -0.28 -2.47 -9.56
N ASP A 20 -1.53 -2.25 -9.99
CA ASP A 20 -2.71 -2.74 -9.28
C ASP A 20 -3.04 -4.19 -9.67
N GLU A 21 -4.17 -4.70 -9.15
CA GLU A 21 -4.70 -6.04 -9.43
C GLU A 21 -5.02 -6.26 -10.91
N THR A 22 -5.28 -5.20 -11.69
CA THR A 22 -5.57 -5.24 -13.13
C THR A 22 -4.32 -5.13 -14.00
N GLY A 23 -3.16 -4.81 -13.40
CA GLY A 23 -1.91 -4.55 -14.10
C GLY A 23 -1.68 -3.08 -14.47
N LYS A 24 -2.57 -2.17 -14.06
CA LYS A 24 -2.41 -0.73 -14.26
C LYS A 24 -1.25 -0.20 -13.43
N ALA A 25 -0.41 0.64 -14.03
CA ALA A 25 0.72 1.27 -13.37
C ALA A 25 0.29 2.18 -12.21
N LEU A 26 1.02 2.12 -11.09
CA LEU A 26 0.77 2.90 -9.88
C LEU A 26 1.97 3.77 -9.52
N GLN A 27 1.74 5.08 -9.45
CA GLN A 27 2.72 6.07 -8.99
C GLN A 27 2.68 6.26 -7.47
N ASN A 28 3.73 6.89 -6.92
CA ASN A 28 3.85 7.28 -5.51
C ASN A 28 3.94 6.12 -4.49
N GLY A 29 4.13 4.88 -4.95
CA GLY A 29 4.54 3.77 -4.08
C GLY A 29 5.98 3.97 -3.61
N LYS A 30 6.23 3.97 -2.28
CA LYS A 30 7.56 4.17 -1.70
C LYS A 30 8.13 2.86 -1.20
N PHE A 31 9.38 2.57 -1.58
CA PHE A 31 10.09 1.34 -1.25
C PHE A 31 11.41 1.62 -0.55
N GLN A 32 11.77 0.76 0.39
CA GLN A 32 13.11 0.71 0.98
C GLN A 32 13.85 -0.54 0.51
N ILE A 33 15.13 -0.33 0.17
CA ILE A 33 16.10 -1.37 -0.19
C ILE A 33 17.09 -1.45 0.95
N THR A 34 17.08 -2.56 1.69
CA THR A 34 17.86 -2.74 2.92
C THR A 34 18.82 -3.92 2.75
N ALA A 35 20.09 -3.76 3.12
CA ALA A 35 21.07 -4.83 3.08
C ALA A 35 20.68 -5.97 4.05
N LEU A 36 20.68 -7.21 3.57
CA LEU A 36 20.41 -8.41 4.39
C LEU A 36 21.64 -8.92 5.13
N GLU A 37 22.84 -8.61 4.63
CA GLU A 37 24.11 -9.02 5.17
C GLU A 37 25.13 -7.88 5.08
N ASP A 38 26.26 -8.01 5.81
CA ASP A 38 27.39 -7.09 5.63
C ASP A 38 27.96 -7.24 4.23
N ILE A 39 27.90 -6.19 3.44
CA ILE A 39 28.50 -6.17 2.10
C ILE A 39 29.94 -5.70 2.20
N ARG A 40 30.88 -6.51 1.68
CA ARG A 40 32.32 -6.30 1.85
C ARG A 40 33.01 -6.10 0.49
N SER A 41 34.09 -5.34 0.53
CA SER A 41 35.03 -5.25 -0.60
C SER A 41 35.85 -6.54 -0.72
N ALA A 42 36.57 -6.68 -1.84
CA ALA A 42 37.49 -7.79 -2.04
C ALA A 42 38.62 -7.86 -0.96
N SER A 43 38.95 -6.73 -0.33
CA SER A 43 39.89 -6.65 0.79
C SER A 43 39.26 -6.91 2.17
N GLY A 44 37.97 -7.29 2.23
CA GLY A 44 37.24 -7.59 3.46
C GLY A 44 36.65 -6.39 4.21
N ASN A 45 36.90 -5.17 3.76
CA ASN A 45 36.33 -3.98 4.39
C ASN A 45 34.82 -3.91 4.21
N ILE A 46 34.08 -3.54 5.27
CA ILE A 46 32.63 -3.37 5.21
C ILE A 46 32.31 -2.12 4.39
N LEU A 47 31.57 -2.29 3.31
CA LEU A 47 31.05 -1.21 2.44
C LEU A 47 29.65 -0.79 2.86
N LEU A 48 28.84 -1.74 3.35
CA LEU A 48 27.50 -1.51 3.87
C LEU A 48 27.18 -2.56 4.91
N ARG A 49 26.67 -2.16 6.08
CA ARG A 49 26.30 -3.10 7.17
C ARG A 49 24.93 -3.72 6.90
N ALA A 50 24.76 -4.94 7.38
CA ALA A 50 23.44 -5.58 7.48
C ALA A 50 22.44 -4.64 8.17
N GLY A 51 21.18 -4.62 7.68
CA GLY A 51 20.11 -3.77 8.20
C GLY A 51 20.15 -2.30 7.75
N THR A 52 21.22 -1.87 7.04
CA THR A 52 21.30 -0.50 6.53
C THR A 52 20.43 -0.33 5.29
N VAL A 53 19.65 0.75 5.23
CA VAL A 53 18.90 1.17 4.04
C VAL A 53 19.89 1.68 2.99
N ALA A 54 20.06 0.93 1.92
CA ALA A 54 20.92 1.29 0.80
C ALA A 54 20.31 2.39 -0.06
N ASP A 55 18.98 2.33 -0.26
CA ASP A 55 18.24 3.34 -1.00
C ASP A 55 16.75 3.36 -0.62
N THR A 56 16.10 4.48 -0.92
CA THR A 56 14.64 4.65 -0.81
C THR A 56 14.13 5.26 -2.11
N ILE A 57 13.25 4.55 -2.79
CA ILE A 57 12.76 4.90 -4.12
C ILE A 57 11.25 5.06 -4.15
N VAL A 58 10.76 5.87 -5.10
CA VAL A 58 9.33 6.16 -5.28
C VAL A 58 8.96 5.96 -6.74
N THR A 59 7.85 5.25 -7.00
CA THR A 59 7.40 4.99 -8.36
C THR A 59 6.84 6.25 -9.03
N GLY A 60 7.28 6.47 -10.27
CA GLY A 60 6.79 7.54 -11.14
C GLY A 60 5.46 7.19 -11.82
N GLY A 61 4.98 8.05 -12.72
CA GLY A 61 3.69 7.93 -13.41
C GLY A 61 3.52 6.65 -14.22
N ASN A 62 4.61 6.05 -14.68
CA ASN A 62 4.64 4.75 -15.38
C ASN A 62 4.69 3.54 -14.43
N GLY A 63 4.60 3.77 -13.11
CA GLY A 63 4.70 2.72 -12.09
C GLY A 63 6.11 2.19 -11.86
N THR A 64 7.15 2.82 -12.39
CA THR A 64 8.53 2.33 -12.28
C THR A 64 9.34 3.21 -11.33
N ALA A 65 10.22 2.58 -10.55
CA ALA A 65 11.26 3.22 -9.76
C ALA A 65 12.56 2.44 -9.91
N ILE A 66 13.68 3.14 -10.06
CA ILE A 66 15.01 2.54 -10.18
C ILE A 66 15.87 3.08 -9.03
N SER A 67 16.59 2.22 -8.34
CA SER A 67 17.52 2.65 -7.30
C SER A 67 18.73 3.37 -7.94
N LYS A 68 19.41 4.17 -7.14
CA LYS A 68 20.79 4.52 -7.45
C LYS A 68 21.66 3.26 -7.55
N ASP A 69 22.87 3.41 -8.05
CA ASP A 69 23.85 2.33 -8.02
C ASP A 69 24.22 1.98 -6.58
N ILE A 70 23.91 0.75 -6.17
CA ILE A 70 24.23 0.18 -4.86
C ILE A 70 25.28 -0.93 -5.00
N TYR A 71 25.98 -1.27 -3.92
CA TYR A 71 26.98 -2.34 -3.94
C TYR A 71 26.34 -3.69 -4.28
N LEU A 72 27.09 -4.59 -4.93
CA LEU A 72 26.64 -5.97 -5.15
C LEU A 72 26.48 -6.69 -3.80
N GLY A 73 25.40 -7.47 -3.64
CA GLY A 73 25.07 -8.18 -2.40
C GLY A 73 23.59 -8.51 -2.31
N LYS A 74 23.16 -8.99 -1.12
CA LYS A 74 21.78 -9.39 -0.88
C LYS A 74 20.99 -8.27 -0.20
N TYR A 75 19.83 -8.02 -0.71
CA TYR A 75 18.92 -6.98 -0.24
C TYR A 75 17.51 -7.51 -0.03
N LYS A 76 16.80 -6.95 0.96
CA LYS A 76 15.34 -7.00 1.02
C LYS A 76 14.76 -5.71 0.47
N VAL A 77 13.66 -5.83 -0.25
CA VAL A 77 12.88 -4.72 -0.76
C VAL A 77 11.47 -4.80 -0.17
N SER A 78 11.03 -3.74 0.47
CA SER A 78 9.72 -3.67 1.10
C SER A 78 9.01 -2.36 0.75
N GLU A 79 7.70 -2.42 0.57
CA GLU A 79 6.87 -1.23 0.46
C GLU A 79 6.72 -0.59 1.83
N VAL A 80 7.00 0.71 1.96
CA VAL A 80 6.87 1.46 3.21
C VAL A 80 5.74 2.49 3.15
N ARG A 81 5.24 2.79 1.96
CA ARG A 81 4.05 3.60 1.74
C ARG A 81 3.40 3.18 0.42
N PRO A 82 2.12 2.76 0.45
CA PRO A 82 1.40 2.42 -0.77
C PRO A 82 0.98 3.69 -1.51
N PRO A 83 0.59 3.58 -2.80
CA PRO A 83 -0.17 4.60 -3.49
C PRO A 83 -1.50 4.91 -2.78
N ALA A 84 -1.99 6.14 -2.90
CA ALA A 84 -3.29 6.51 -2.34
C ALA A 84 -4.42 5.62 -2.87
N GLY A 85 -5.30 5.15 -1.99
CA GLY A 85 -6.42 4.27 -2.34
C GLY A 85 -6.08 2.78 -2.41
N TYR A 86 -4.85 2.40 -2.08
CA TYR A 86 -4.39 1.01 -2.12
C TYR A 86 -3.89 0.52 -0.76
N ALA A 87 -4.12 -0.77 -0.49
CA ALA A 87 -3.56 -1.43 0.69
C ALA A 87 -2.05 -1.60 0.52
N ILE A 88 -1.29 -1.45 1.63
CA ILE A 88 0.17 -1.69 1.61
C ILE A 88 0.46 -3.17 1.32
N SER A 89 1.41 -3.43 0.44
CA SER A 89 1.94 -4.79 0.27
C SER A 89 2.83 -5.14 1.46
N ARG A 90 2.46 -6.20 2.17
CA ARG A 90 3.28 -6.76 3.25
C ARG A 90 4.32 -7.76 2.73
N GLN A 91 4.35 -7.99 1.42
CA GLN A 91 5.33 -8.87 0.80
C GLN A 91 6.72 -8.23 0.86
N VAL A 92 7.69 -9.02 1.29
CA VAL A 92 9.11 -8.68 1.27
C VAL A 92 9.74 -9.45 0.12
N PHE A 93 10.47 -8.75 -0.73
CA PHE A 93 11.17 -9.33 -1.86
C PHE A 93 12.67 -9.38 -1.56
N GLU A 94 13.32 -10.46 -1.96
CA GLU A 94 14.77 -10.56 -1.91
C GLU A 94 15.37 -10.26 -3.30
N ALA A 95 16.46 -9.53 -3.30
CA ALA A 95 17.25 -9.23 -4.49
C ALA A 95 18.71 -9.53 -4.22
N ASN A 96 19.29 -10.41 -5.03
CA ASN A 96 20.71 -10.70 -5.00
C ASN A 96 21.35 -10.06 -6.23
N LEU A 97 22.20 -9.04 -6.01
CA LEU A 97 22.99 -8.39 -7.05
C LEU A 97 24.38 -9.02 -7.09
N SER A 98 24.78 -9.52 -8.24
CA SER A 98 26.08 -10.15 -8.46
C SER A 98 26.78 -9.55 -9.69
N LYS A 99 28.03 -9.94 -9.95
CA LYS A 99 28.77 -9.51 -11.15
C LYS A 99 28.11 -10.00 -12.45
N THR A 100 27.45 -11.15 -12.40
CA THR A 100 26.74 -11.74 -13.54
C THR A 100 25.30 -11.24 -13.66
N GLU A 101 24.71 -10.81 -12.55
CA GLU A 101 23.35 -10.25 -12.48
C GLU A 101 23.36 -8.94 -11.67
N PRO A 102 23.88 -7.84 -12.25
CA PRO A 102 23.99 -6.57 -11.53
C PRO A 102 22.64 -5.83 -11.43
N GLU A 103 21.60 -6.31 -12.11
CA GLU A 103 20.28 -5.72 -12.16
C GLU A 103 19.21 -6.69 -11.71
N LYS A 104 18.23 -6.21 -10.94
CA LYS A 104 17.08 -6.99 -10.52
C LYS A 104 15.78 -6.22 -10.72
N ALA A 105 14.84 -6.81 -11.45
CA ALA A 105 13.50 -6.27 -11.59
C ALA A 105 12.52 -7.00 -10.66
N ILE A 106 11.67 -6.25 -9.96
CA ILE A 106 10.67 -6.76 -9.01
C ILE A 106 9.30 -6.18 -9.38
N LEU A 107 8.31 -7.05 -9.59
CA LEU A 107 6.93 -6.66 -9.80
C LEU A 107 6.18 -6.68 -8.46
N VAL A 108 5.61 -5.54 -8.08
CA VAL A 108 4.82 -5.41 -6.84
C VAL A 108 3.37 -5.04 -7.19
N ARG A 109 2.42 -5.82 -6.67
CA ARG A 109 0.98 -5.61 -6.86
C ARG A 109 0.36 -5.10 -5.57
N ASN A 110 -0.52 -4.07 -5.69
CA ASN A 110 -1.39 -3.65 -4.59
C ASN A 110 -2.85 -3.83 -5.00
N GLN A 111 -3.69 -4.06 -4.00
CA GLN A 111 -5.14 -4.12 -4.16
C GLN A 111 -5.76 -2.81 -3.68
N LYS A 112 -6.81 -2.36 -4.37
CA LYS A 112 -7.62 -1.23 -3.90
C LYS A 112 -8.21 -1.55 -2.54
N MET A 113 -8.28 -0.54 -1.69
CA MET A 113 -9.04 -0.65 -0.44
C MET A 113 -10.53 -0.50 -0.73
N HIS A 114 -11.32 -1.40 -0.14
CA HIS A 114 -12.78 -1.39 -0.23
C HIS A 114 -13.38 -1.35 1.18
N LEU A 115 -14.47 -0.60 1.34
CA LEU A 115 -15.35 -0.66 2.50
C LEU A 115 -16.75 -1.00 2.02
N TYR A 116 -17.33 -2.01 2.64
CA TYR A 116 -18.73 -2.39 2.42
C TYR A 116 -19.52 -2.12 3.68
N ILE A 117 -20.62 -1.37 3.54
CA ILE A 117 -21.58 -1.15 4.62
C ILE A 117 -22.88 -1.83 4.20
N LYS A 118 -23.36 -2.78 4.98
CA LYS A 118 -24.62 -3.46 4.71
C LYS A 118 -25.61 -3.17 5.84
N LYS A 119 -26.73 -2.55 5.51
CA LYS A 119 -27.84 -2.31 6.43
C LYS A 119 -28.93 -3.35 6.21
N VAL A 120 -29.34 -3.99 7.29
CA VAL A 120 -30.37 -5.03 7.29
C VAL A 120 -31.33 -4.78 8.45
N THR A 121 -32.49 -5.44 8.44
CA THR A 121 -33.45 -5.41 9.56
C THR A 121 -32.87 -6.14 10.79
N GLU A 122 -33.33 -5.76 11.96
CA GLU A 122 -33.02 -6.45 13.22
C GLU A 122 -33.61 -7.85 13.26
N THR A 123 -34.84 -7.98 12.76
CA THR A 123 -35.58 -9.25 12.75
C THR A 123 -35.11 -10.13 11.60
N GLU A 124 -34.95 -11.41 11.89
CA GLU A 124 -34.68 -12.46 10.92
C GLU A 124 -35.99 -13.04 10.36
N GLU A 125 -36.01 -13.24 9.05
CA GLU A 125 -37.03 -14.04 8.38
C GLU A 125 -36.73 -15.54 8.49
N ALA A 126 -37.70 -16.38 8.09
CA ALA A 126 -37.51 -17.82 8.05
C ALA A 126 -36.25 -18.20 7.23
N GLY A 127 -35.34 -18.97 7.86
CA GLY A 127 -34.06 -19.35 7.25
C GLY A 127 -32.87 -18.47 7.61
N GLY A 128 -33.01 -17.56 8.58
CA GLY A 128 -31.88 -16.73 9.11
C GLY A 128 -31.52 -15.54 8.21
N ASN A 129 -32.36 -15.23 7.23
CA ASN A 129 -32.14 -14.08 6.36
C ASN A 129 -32.63 -12.78 7.01
N ARG A 130 -31.83 -11.73 6.93
CA ARG A 130 -32.20 -10.37 7.37
C ARG A 130 -32.44 -9.50 6.14
N PRO A 131 -33.68 -9.06 5.88
CA PRO A 131 -33.99 -8.21 4.75
C PRO A 131 -33.11 -6.96 4.68
N PRO A 132 -32.61 -6.60 3.47
CA PRO A 132 -31.84 -5.38 3.28
C PRO A 132 -32.72 -4.14 3.38
N ILE A 133 -32.17 -3.03 3.88
CA ILE A 133 -32.87 -1.74 3.95
C ILE A 133 -32.25 -0.77 2.96
N GLU A 134 -33.03 -0.39 1.95
CA GLU A 134 -32.67 0.65 0.96
C GLU A 134 -32.90 2.04 1.53
N GLY A 135 -32.14 3.02 1.06
CA GLY A 135 -32.38 4.45 1.33
C GLY A 135 -31.83 4.94 2.67
N VAL A 136 -31.13 4.09 3.45
CA VAL A 136 -30.47 4.52 4.68
C VAL A 136 -29.25 5.36 4.33
N LYS A 137 -29.09 6.52 5.00
CA LYS A 137 -27.97 7.44 4.78
C LYS A 137 -26.93 7.29 5.88
N PHE A 138 -25.67 7.15 5.46
CA PHE A 138 -24.51 7.13 6.32
C PHE A 138 -23.56 8.25 5.95
N ARG A 139 -23.05 8.96 6.96
CA ARG A 139 -21.92 9.90 6.79
C ARG A 139 -20.64 9.19 7.20
N LEU A 140 -19.61 9.29 6.34
CA LEU A 140 -18.28 8.73 6.54
C LEU A 140 -17.23 9.83 6.53
N TRP A 141 -16.30 9.83 7.50
CA TRP A 141 -15.15 10.75 7.55
C TRP A 141 -13.93 10.07 8.17
N GLU A 142 -12.74 10.61 7.93
CA GLU A 142 -11.54 10.16 8.63
C GLU A 142 -11.57 10.63 10.09
N SER A 143 -11.18 9.77 11.03
CA SER A 143 -11.23 10.08 12.48
C SER A 143 -10.32 11.25 12.89
N SER A 144 -9.31 11.58 12.07
CA SER A 144 -8.46 12.75 12.25
C SER A 144 -9.11 14.08 11.83
N ALA A 145 -10.25 14.02 11.11
CA ALA A 145 -10.98 15.18 10.63
C ALA A 145 -12.09 15.58 11.61
N ASN A 146 -12.46 16.86 11.62
CA ASN A 146 -13.56 17.34 12.45
C ASN A 146 -14.88 16.82 11.87
N ALA A 147 -15.70 16.12 12.69
CA ALA A 147 -16.95 15.48 12.27
C ALA A 147 -17.94 16.46 11.60
N ASP A 148 -17.93 17.74 12.02
CA ASP A 148 -18.86 18.75 11.54
C ASP A 148 -18.49 19.35 10.18
N SER A 149 -17.22 19.27 9.79
CA SER A 149 -16.68 19.91 8.56
C SER A 149 -16.29 18.93 7.48
N ALA A 150 -16.10 17.66 7.81
CA ALA A 150 -15.62 16.64 6.88
C ALA A 150 -16.51 15.41 6.92
N GLY A 151 -17.00 15.00 5.80
CA GLY A 151 -17.76 13.76 5.69
C GLY A 151 -18.59 13.71 4.43
N THR A 152 -18.54 12.59 3.77
CA THR A 152 -19.35 12.32 2.59
C THR A 152 -20.54 11.45 2.98
N THR A 153 -21.73 11.82 2.52
CA THR A 153 -22.95 11.04 2.75
C THR A 153 -23.13 10.03 1.62
N TYR A 154 -23.40 8.79 2.02
CA TYR A 154 -23.68 7.66 1.13
C TYR A 154 -25.05 7.08 1.47
N THR A 155 -25.72 6.50 0.46
CA THR A 155 -27.06 5.92 0.63
C THR A 155 -27.05 4.46 0.24
N THR A 156 -27.67 3.59 1.05
CA THR A 156 -27.82 2.17 0.74
C THR A 156 -28.71 1.95 -0.48
N ASN A 157 -28.29 1.05 -1.36
CA ASN A 157 -29.07 0.61 -2.54
C ASN A 157 -30.14 -0.44 -2.14
N LYS A 158 -30.89 -0.95 -3.14
CA LYS A 158 -31.93 -1.99 -2.97
C LYS A 158 -31.46 -3.26 -2.26
N ASN A 159 -30.16 -3.52 -2.23
CA ASN A 159 -29.56 -4.67 -1.52
C ASN A 159 -29.08 -4.26 -0.11
N GLY A 160 -29.44 -3.06 0.37
CA GLY A 160 -28.98 -2.52 1.63
C GLY A 160 -27.48 -2.20 1.66
N LEU A 161 -26.83 -2.04 0.50
CA LEU A 161 -25.37 -2.00 0.38
C LEU A 161 -24.87 -0.63 -0.05
N ILE A 162 -23.80 -0.16 0.62
CA ILE A 162 -22.89 0.88 0.15
C ILE A 162 -21.56 0.21 -0.13
N LYS A 163 -20.98 0.44 -1.31
CA LYS A 163 -19.64 0.00 -1.69
C LYS A 163 -18.76 1.22 -1.93
N LEU A 164 -17.67 1.34 -1.18
CA LEU A 164 -16.69 2.40 -1.32
C LEU A 164 -15.36 1.78 -1.78
N GLU A 165 -14.74 2.38 -2.78
CA GLU A 165 -13.47 1.93 -3.35
C GLU A 165 -12.43 3.05 -3.30
N GLY A 166 -11.17 2.66 -3.17
CA GLY A 166 -10.04 3.59 -3.24
C GLY A 166 -9.89 4.47 -2.00
N LEU A 167 -10.40 4.03 -0.85
CA LEU A 167 -10.14 4.70 0.43
C LEU A 167 -8.66 4.65 0.77
N SER A 168 -8.14 5.73 1.33
CA SER A 168 -6.78 5.75 1.88
C SER A 168 -6.70 4.92 3.16
N PRO A 169 -5.54 4.32 3.49
CA PRO A 169 -5.35 3.66 4.78
C PRO A 169 -5.48 4.68 5.93
N ALA A 170 -6.60 4.64 6.63
CA ALA A 170 -6.92 5.53 7.76
C ALA A 170 -7.95 4.86 8.68
N THR A 171 -8.19 5.42 9.85
CA THR A 171 -9.35 5.12 10.68
C THR A 171 -10.51 5.99 10.23
N TYR A 172 -11.63 5.36 9.95
CA TYR A 172 -12.85 6.05 9.53
C TYR A 172 -13.91 5.95 10.62
N CYS A 173 -14.65 7.05 10.80
CA CYS A 173 -15.89 7.10 11.56
C CYS A 173 -17.05 7.00 10.59
N ILE A 174 -18.10 6.27 11.01
CA ILE A 174 -19.36 6.14 10.28
C ILE A 174 -20.52 6.44 11.19
N GLN A 175 -21.48 7.21 10.72
CA GLN A 175 -22.69 7.57 11.44
C GLN A 175 -23.91 7.43 10.54
N GLU A 176 -24.95 6.79 11.02
CA GLU A 176 -26.26 6.79 10.38
C GLU A 176 -26.91 8.17 10.54
N THR A 177 -27.33 8.80 9.44
CA THR A 177 -27.86 10.17 9.46
C THR A 177 -29.32 10.27 9.03
N ALA A 178 -29.85 9.25 8.35
CA ALA A 178 -31.26 9.16 8.02
C ALA A 178 -31.65 7.70 7.70
N VAL A 179 -32.89 7.37 8.01
CA VAL A 179 -33.53 6.07 7.71
C VAL A 179 -34.86 6.30 7.01
N PRO A 180 -35.36 5.34 6.20
CA PRO A 180 -36.70 5.37 5.64
C PRO A 180 -37.79 5.30 6.72
N ALA A 181 -39.03 5.69 6.35
CA ALA A 181 -40.17 5.57 7.24
C ALA A 181 -40.37 4.14 7.75
N GLY A 182 -40.66 3.98 9.02
CA GLY A 182 -40.85 2.70 9.71
C GLY A 182 -39.60 2.15 10.39
N TYR A 183 -38.45 2.84 10.28
CA TYR A 183 -37.21 2.49 10.99
C TYR A 183 -36.81 3.58 11.99
N VAL A 184 -36.09 3.20 13.03
CA VAL A 184 -35.55 4.10 14.03
C VAL A 184 -34.12 4.43 13.71
N LEU A 185 -33.75 5.72 13.73
CA LEU A 185 -32.40 6.20 13.51
C LEU A 185 -31.47 5.78 14.66
N ASP A 186 -30.37 5.12 14.33
CA ASP A 186 -29.25 4.91 15.26
C ASP A 186 -28.14 5.91 14.90
N ASN A 187 -28.02 6.96 15.70
CA ASN A 187 -27.05 8.05 15.47
C ASN A 187 -25.74 7.87 16.24
N THR A 188 -25.45 6.68 16.73
CA THR A 188 -24.12 6.35 17.31
C THR A 188 -23.02 6.44 16.26
N VAL A 189 -21.77 6.71 16.70
CA VAL A 189 -20.57 6.84 15.85
C VAL A 189 -19.60 5.72 16.16
#